data_80f03fbe5e101bd6a112a72ba679d968
#
_entry.id   80f03fbe5e101bd6a112a72ba679d968
#
_cell.length_a   1.000
_cell.length_b   1.000
_cell.length_c   1.000
_cell.angle_alpha   90.00
_cell.angle_beta   90.00
_cell.angle_gamma   90.00
#
_symmetry.space_group_name_H-M   'P 1'
#
loop_
_entity.id
_entity.type
_entity.pdbx_description
1 polymer ?
#
loop_
_entity_poly.entity_id
_entity_poly.type
_entity_poly.pdbx_seq_one_letter_code
_entity_poly.pdbx_strand_id
1 'polypeptide(L)'
;MPNVLIYGDTVRSPELRHEVPLPIPDPFLYAEKGDRRIVVLHSLEIPRVREDAPELEIVPFEDLGSDELFTQGLQSWEVMLELAVRACRELGIEHASVPESFPIGHADHLRANGIELVVDRALFDNRRRSKNETELRGIRNAQKACEAALDASRELLRRARPNGAGLEVDGEPLTCERLKRIIEDVFADHEVEGNEMIVSHGPQTAVGHDLGSGQIGPDEPIVFDLYPRDKATGCYADMTRTYVVGEPPNEVKEWHRLVKEALDTSTAGVKPGVNTRRLYEEVCDIFHNAGYKTQLNKEPGEVLHDGFFHSLGHGVGLEVHELPSMGRIGHDLVPGDVVTIEPGLYRSGVGGLRLEDLVLVTKDGYEVLTDYPYDLQP
;
A
#
# COMPACT_ATOMS: atom_id res chain seq x y z
N MET A 1 23.74 16.06 5.40
CA MET A 1 22.77 14.96 5.58
C MET A 1 23.51 13.79 6.24
N PRO A 2 22.85 12.92 7.02
CA PRO A 2 23.50 11.72 7.53
C PRO A 2 23.92 10.82 6.37
N ASN A 3 25.00 10.04 6.52
CA ASN A 3 25.25 8.94 5.60
C ASN A 3 24.15 7.90 5.76
N VAL A 4 23.81 7.20 4.68
CA VAL A 4 22.76 6.19 4.65
C VAL A 4 23.33 4.87 4.17
N LEU A 5 22.92 3.77 4.78
CA LEU A 5 23.15 2.42 4.27
C LEU A 5 21.84 1.65 4.24
N ILE A 6 21.58 0.99 3.12
CA ILE A 6 20.47 0.03 2.99
C ILE A 6 21.06 -1.26 2.40
N TYR A 7 20.78 -2.41 3.00
CA TYR A 7 21.18 -3.70 2.48
C TYR A 7 19.98 -4.60 2.31
N GLY A 8 19.77 -5.12 1.12
CA GLY A 8 18.67 -5.99 0.78
C GLY A 8 18.52 -6.14 -0.73
N ASP A 9 17.37 -6.65 -1.15
CA ASP A 9 16.93 -6.68 -2.54
C ASP A 9 15.78 -5.69 -2.74
N THR A 10 15.59 -5.21 -3.96
CA THR A 10 14.54 -4.21 -4.25
C THR A 10 13.14 -4.81 -4.42
N VAL A 11 13.02 -6.13 -4.37
CA VAL A 11 11.72 -6.83 -4.46
C VAL A 11 11.01 -6.82 -3.12
N ARG A 12 11.78 -6.92 -2.01
CA ARG A 12 11.28 -7.06 -0.64
C ARG A 12 11.55 -5.84 0.24
N SER A 13 12.54 -4.99 -0.10
CA SER A 13 12.85 -3.77 0.66
C SER A 13 12.24 -2.55 -0.01
N PRO A 14 11.16 -1.98 0.53
CA PRO A 14 10.54 -0.76 0.01
C PRO A 14 11.49 0.44 0.10
N GLU A 15 12.32 0.54 1.15
CA GLU A 15 13.30 1.60 1.29
C GLU A 15 14.34 1.55 0.16
N LEU A 16 14.82 0.34 -0.16
CA LEU A 16 15.79 0.16 -1.24
C LEU A 16 15.15 0.36 -2.62
N ARG A 17 13.90 -0.09 -2.79
CA ARG A 17 13.17 0.09 -4.04
C ARG A 17 12.88 1.56 -4.36
N HIS A 18 12.61 2.38 -3.36
CA HIS A 18 12.45 3.83 -3.52
C HIS A 18 13.72 4.49 -4.06
N GLU A 19 14.87 4.09 -3.54
CA GLU A 19 16.17 4.64 -3.94
C GLU A 19 16.70 4.05 -5.27
N VAL A 20 16.38 2.79 -5.54
CA VAL A 20 16.77 2.06 -6.76
C VAL A 20 15.52 1.50 -7.43
N PRO A 21 14.87 2.24 -8.34
CA PRO A 21 13.54 1.94 -8.87
C PRO A 21 13.53 0.80 -9.91
N LEU A 22 14.29 -0.26 -9.65
CA LEU A 22 14.47 -1.43 -10.52
C LEU A 22 14.23 -2.72 -9.72
N PRO A 23 13.63 -3.78 -10.32
CA PRO A 23 13.49 -5.07 -9.66
C PRO A 23 14.81 -5.85 -9.71
N ILE A 24 15.59 -5.78 -8.65
CA ILE A 24 16.84 -6.55 -8.45
C ILE A 24 16.57 -7.56 -7.34
N PRO A 25 16.53 -8.88 -7.66
CA PRO A 25 16.15 -9.91 -6.69
C PRO A 25 17.30 -10.34 -5.75
N ASP A 26 18.54 -10.09 -6.14
CA ASP A 26 19.71 -10.42 -5.34
C ASP A 26 20.08 -9.27 -4.40
N PRO A 27 20.41 -9.56 -3.13
CA PRO A 27 20.78 -8.53 -2.18
C PRO A 27 22.05 -7.78 -2.56
N PHE A 28 22.05 -6.46 -2.35
CA PHE A 28 23.18 -5.58 -2.56
C PHE A 28 23.20 -4.43 -1.53
N LEU A 29 24.30 -3.68 -1.48
CA LEU A 29 24.41 -2.52 -0.62
C LEU A 29 24.16 -1.23 -1.40
N TYR A 30 23.24 -0.40 -0.90
CA TYR A 30 23.08 1.00 -1.27
C TYR A 30 23.69 1.89 -0.19
N ALA A 31 24.42 2.91 -0.60
CA ALA A 31 25.06 3.86 0.29
C ALA A 31 24.88 5.30 -0.18
N GLU A 32 24.68 6.23 0.76
CA GLU A 32 24.77 7.67 0.50
C GLU A 32 25.87 8.30 1.33
N LYS A 33 26.66 9.14 0.69
CA LYS A 33 27.65 10.01 1.34
C LYS A 33 27.69 11.40 0.69
N GLY A 34 27.20 12.41 1.40
CA GLY A 34 27.01 13.74 0.81
C GLY A 34 25.96 13.68 -0.31
N ASP A 35 26.34 14.10 -1.51
CA ASP A 35 25.49 14.07 -2.71
C ASP A 35 25.69 12.81 -3.56
N ARG A 36 26.56 11.87 -3.13
CA ARG A 36 26.82 10.62 -3.85
C ARG A 36 25.80 9.56 -3.44
N ARG A 37 25.18 8.93 -4.44
CA ARG A 37 24.30 7.78 -4.31
C ARG A 37 24.96 6.58 -4.98
N ILE A 38 25.33 5.58 -4.21
CA ILE A 38 26.23 4.51 -4.61
C ILE A 38 25.53 3.17 -4.43
N VAL A 39 25.67 2.29 -5.42
CA VAL A 39 25.22 0.90 -5.36
C VAL A 39 26.40 -0.04 -5.52
N VAL A 40 26.56 -0.98 -4.59
CA VAL A 40 27.59 -2.02 -4.64
C VAL A 40 26.97 -3.27 -5.19
N LEU A 41 27.24 -3.59 -6.47
CA LEU A 41 26.47 -4.54 -7.25
C LEU A 41 27.34 -5.68 -7.81
N HIS A 42 26.70 -6.83 -8.00
CA HIS A 42 27.21 -7.89 -8.85
C HIS A 42 27.20 -7.47 -10.32
N SER A 43 28.18 -7.91 -11.10
CA SER A 43 28.34 -7.60 -12.53
C SER A 43 27.11 -7.88 -13.40
N LEU A 44 26.26 -8.82 -13.01
CA LEU A 44 25.01 -9.15 -13.70
C LEU A 44 24.01 -7.99 -13.80
N GLU A 45 23.94 -7.13 -12.78
CA GLU A 45 22.97 -6.05 -12.69
C GLU A 45 23.49 -4.71 -13.24
N ILE A 46 24.79 -4.58 -13.42
CA ILE A 46 25.43 -3.33 -13.86
C ILE A 46 24.85 -2.75 -15.15
N PRO A 47 24.64 -3.55 -16.22
CA PRO A 47 24.09 -3.01 -17.47
C PRO A 47 22.72 -2.38 -17.28
N ARG A 48 21.83 -3.04 -16.53
CA ARG A 48 20.46 -2.55 -16.25
C ARG A 48 20.47 -1.27 -15.42
N VAL A 49 21.26 -1.24 -14.35
CA VAL A 49 21.35 -0.04 -13.50
C VAL A 49 21.93 1.15 -14.26
N ARG A 50 22.89 0.93 -15.16
CA ARG A 50 23.43 2.01 -16.01
C ARG A 50 22.41 2.58 -16.99
N GLU A 51 21.52 1.75 -17.49
CA GLU A 51 20.48 2.15 -18.44
C GLU A 51 19.32 2.86 -17.74
N ASP A 52 18.81 2.27 -16.64
CA ASP A 52 17.55 2.67 -16.02
C ASP A 52 17.71 3.62 -14.82
N ALA A 53 18.90 3.71 -14.21
CA ALA A 53 19.24 4.59 -13.09
C ALA A 53 20.65 5.21 -13.24
N PRO A 54 20.90 5.98 -14.32
CA PRO A 54 22.23 6.49 -14.66
C PRO A 54 22.79 7.49 -13.64
N GLU A 55 21.97 8.00 -12.74
CA GLU A 55 22.39 8.89 -11.64
C GLU A 55 23.08 8.14 -10.48
N LEU A 56 23.01 6.81 -10.44
CA LEU A 56 23.63 6.00 -9.41
C LEU A 56 25.09 5.69 -9.78
N GLU A 57 25.98 5.92 -8.84
CA GLU A 57 27.37 5.49 -8.94
C GLU A 57 27.47 3.99 -8.65
N ILE A 58 28.07 3.25 -9.55
CA ILE A 58 28.17 1.79 -9.45
C ILE A 58 29.56 1.40 -9.00
N VAL A 59 29.65 0.61 -7.94
CA VAL A 59 30.86 -0.05 -7.46
C VAL A 59 30.67 -1.55 -7.64
N PRO A 60 31.35 -2.19 -8.60
CA PRO A 60 31.33 -3.63 -8.78
C PRO A 60 31.88 -4.38 -7.57
N PHE A 61 31.36 -5.57 -7.27
CA PHE A 61 31.91 -6.44 -6.22
C PHE A 61 33.41 -6.74 -6.43
N GLU A 62 33.79 -6.88 -7.68
CA GLU A 62 35.17 -7.14 -8.10
C GLU A 62 36.14 -6.00 -7.67
N ASP A 63 35.70 -4.76 -7.76
CA ASP A 63 36.51 -3.58 -7.36
C ASP A 63 36.78 -3.58 -5.85
N LEU A 64 35.90 -4.21 -5.06
CA LEU A 64 36.06 -4.42 -3.62
C LEU A 64 36.80 -5.71 -3.27
N GLY A 65 37.30 -6.45 -4.26
CA GLY A 65 38.09 -7.67 -4.08
C GLY A 65 37.28 -8.93 -3.76
N SER A 66 36.10 -9.08 -4.33
CA SER A 66 35.25 -10.28 -4.15
C SER A 66 35.98 -11.57 -4.56
N ASP A 67 36.76 -11.56 -5.69
CA ASP A 67 37.50 -12.71 -6.16
C ASP A 67 38.59 -13.19 -5.18
N GLU A 68 39.24 -12.24 -4.52
CA GLU A 68 40.21 -12.54 -3.47
C GLU A 68 39.53 -13.24 -2.30
N LEU A 69 38.39 -12.74 -1.83
CA LEU A 69 37.62 -13.32 -0.74
C LEU A 69 37.17 -14.75 -1.03
N PHE A 70 36.67 -15.01 -2.25
CA PHE A 70 36.31 -16.36 -2.69
C PHE A 70 37.54 -17.27 -2.77
N THR A 71 38.69 -16.75 -3.21
CA THR A 71 39.96 -17.53 -3.26
C THR A 71 40.43 -17.91 -1.85
N GLN A 72 40.14 -17.09 -0.84
CA GLN A 72 40.41 -17.41 0.57
C GLN A 72 39.42 -18.44 1.14
N GLY A 73 38.42 -18.87 0.38
CA GLY A 73 37.46 -19.92 0.77
C GLY A 73 36.24 -19.43 1.55
N LEU A 74 35.98 -18.11 1.56
CA LEU A 74 34.78 -17.58 2.20
C LEU A 74 33.52 -18.01 1.47
N GLN A 75 32.47 -18.28 2.23
CA GLN A 75 31.13 -18.52 1.66
C GLN A 75 30.53 -17.21 1.16
N SER A 76 29.56 -17.31 0.21
CA SER A 76 28.96 -16.12 -0.40
C SER A 76 28.41 -15.10 0.62
N TRP A 77 27.78 -15.57 1.70
CA TRP A 77 27.26 -14.68 2.74
C TRP A 77 28.40 -13.98 3.53
N GLU A 78 29.55 -14.63 3.73
CA GLU A 78 30.74 -14.02 4.38
C GLU A 78 31.36 -12.99 3.47
N VAL A 79 31.43 -13.28 2.17
CA VAL A 79 31.89 -12.29 1.15
C VAL A 79 31.02 -11.04 1.19
N MET A 80 29.70 -11.16 1.25
CA MET A 80 28.79 -10.02 1.29
C MET A 80 28.98 -9.15 2.56
N LEU A 81 29.24 -9.78 3.71
CA LEU A 81 29.58 -9.06 4.93
C LEU A 81 30.90 -8.24 4.77
N GLU A 82 31.94 -8.87 4.23
CA GLU A 82 33.23 -8.21 4.01
C GLU A 82 33.15 -7.11 2.95
N LEU A 83 32.40 -7.31 1.86
CA LEU A 83 32.20 -6.28 0.85
C LEU A 83 31.51 -5.04 1.43
N ALA A 84 30.53 -5.21 2.33
CA ALA A 84 29.88 -4.09 3.00
C ALA A 84 30.88 -3.28 3.86
N VAL A 85 31.80 -3.96 4.58
CA VAL A 85 32.86 -3.29 5.35
C VAL A 85 33.84 -2.57 4.41
N ARG A 86 34.31 -3.22 3.34
CA ARG A 86 35.25 -2.63 2.37
C ARG A 86 34.61 -1.41 1.68
N ALA A 87 33.35 -1.49 1.29
CA ALA A 87 32.59 -0.36 0.74
C ALA A 87 32.55 0.84 1.71
N CYS A 88 32.19 0.60 2.97
CA CYS A 88 32.17 1.66 3.96
C CYS A 88 33.54 2.32 4.16
N ARG A 89 34.63 1.52 4.19
CA ARG A 89 36.01 2.03 4.32
C ARG A 89 36.43 2.84 3.10
N GLU A 90 36.18 2.36 1.89
CA GLU A 90 36.51 3.07 0.66
C GLU A 90 35.74 4.38 0.54
N LEU A 91 34.46 4.37 0.91
CA LEU A 91 33.62 5.57 0.93
C LEU A 91 33.91 6.47 2.15
N GLY A 92 34.70 6.01 3.12
CA GLY A 92 34.97 6.72 4.37
C GLY A 92 33.74 6.93 5.23
N ILE A 93 32.83 5.93 5.26
CA ILE A 93 31.62 5.91 6.10
C ILE A 93 31.98 5.27 7.43
N GLU A 94 32.07 6.06 8.48
CA GLU A 94 32.30 5.60 9.86
C GLU A 94 31.02 5.52 10.69
N HIS A 95 29.97 6.22 10.27
CA HIS A 95 28.63 6.20 10.86
C HIS A 95 27.57 6.37 9.78
N ALA A 96 26.41 5.71 9.93
CA ALA A 96 25.30 5.80 9.00
C ALA A 96 23.95 5.56 9.65
N SER A 97 22.89 6.15 9.08
CA SER A 97 21.49 5.78 9.33
C SER A 97 21.12 4.57 8.49
N VAL A 98 20.41 3.64 9.10
CA VAL A 98 19.90 2.41 8.45
C VAL A 98 18.40 2.24 8.70
N PRO A 99 17.64 1.58 7.78
CA PRO A 99 16.25 1.27 8.01
C PRO A 99 16.09 0.21 9.12
N GLU A 100 14.88 0.12 9.68
CA GLU A 100 14.53 -0.88 10.70
C GLU A 100 14.68 -2.31 10.16
N SER A 101 14.49 -2.49 8.85
CA SER A 101 14.65 -3.76 8.13
C SER A 101 16.11 -4.18 7.88
N PHE A 102 17.11 -3.36 8.27
CA PHE A 102 18.53 -3.65 8.02
C PHE A 102 18.96 -4.98 8.67
N PRO A 103 19.56 -5.93 7.91
CA PRO A 103 19.85 -7.25 8.45
C PRO A 103 20.82 -7.23 9.63
N ILE A 104 20.40 -7.85 10.74
CA ILE A 104 21.17 -7.82 12.00
C ILE A 104 22.59 -8.39 11.84
N GLY A 105 22.76 -9.43 11.00
CA GLY A 105 24.09 -10.00 10.75
C GLY A 105 25.06 -8.99 10.09
N HIS A 106 24.57 -8.19 9.13
CA HIS A 106 25.35 -7.12 8.53
C HIS A 106 25.59 -6.00 9.53
N ALA A 107 24.59 -5.62 10.33
CA ALA A 107 24.74 -4.59 11.33
C ALA A 107 25.82 -4.94 12.38
N ASP A 108 25.79 -6.16 12.90
CA ASP A 108 26.78 -6.62 13.89
C ASP A 108 28.18 -6.71 13.30
N HIS A 109 28.32 -7.19 12.06
CA HIS A 109 29.61 -7.26 11.38
C HIS A 109 30.20 -5.87 11.10
N LEU A 110 29.40 -4.91 10.63
CA LEU A 110 29.80 -3.53 10.43
C LEU A 110 30.24 -2.86 11.75
N ARG A 111 29.46 -3.04 12.83
CA ARG A 111 29.79 -2.52 14.16
C ARG A 111 31.09 -3.12 14.71
N ALA A 112 31.30 -4.44 14.55
CA ALA A 112 32.55 -5.10 14.94
C ALA A 112 33.77 -4.58 14.18
N ASN A 113 33.56 -3.99 12.99
CA ASN A 113 34.58 -3.36 12.15
C ASN A 113 34.66 -1.83 12.28
N GLY A 114 34.02 -1.27 13.32
CA GLY A 114 34.14 0.15 13.70
C GLY A 114 33.21 1.09 12.93
N ILE A 115 32.17 0.58 12.27
CA ILE A 115 31.16 1.40 11.61
C ILE A 115 29.94 1.51 12.54
N GLU A 116 29.63 2.72 12.99
CA GLU A 116 28.48 2.99 13.86
C GLU A 116 27.20 3.05 13.03
N LEU A 117 26.16 2.32 13.45
CA LEU A 117 24.85 2.28 12.79
C LEU A 117 23.74 2.72 13.72
N VAL A 118 22.92 3.65 13.24
CA VAL A 118 21.73 4.16 13.93
C VAL A 118 20.50 3.80 13.11
N VAL A 119 19.52 3.12 13.73
CA VAL A 119 18.22 2.88 13.09
C VAL A 119 17.43 4.19 13.09
N ASP A 120 17.04 4.65 11.91
CA ASP A 120 16.29 5.89 11.72
C ASP A 120 15.06 5.67 10.86
N ARG A 121 14.04 5.06 11.46
CA ARG A 121 12.76 4.78 10.79
C ARG A 121 12.16 6.04 10.17
N ALA A 122 12.18 7.16 10.90
CA ALA A 122 11.54 8.39 10.44
C ALA A 122 12.21 8.95 9.16
N LEU A 123 13.51 8.78 9.00
CA LEU A 123 14.23 9.18 7.79
C LEU A 123 13.69 8.44 6.57
N PHE A 124 13.59 7.11 6.65
CA PHE A 124 13.19 6.26 5.53
C PHE A 124 11.68 6.38 5.23
N ASP A 125 10.85 6.38 6.25
CA ASP A 125 9.42 6.60 6.07
C ASP A 125 9.13 7.94 5.39
N ASN A 126 9.78 9.03 5.81
CA ASN A 126 9.58 10.35 5.21
C ASN A 126 10.10 10.47 3.77
N ARG A 127 11.14 9.74 3.38
CA ARG A 127 11.62 9.71 1.99
C ARG A 127 10.55 9.17 1.06
N ARG A 128 9.92 8.05 1.41
CA ARG A 128 8.90 7.38 0.61
C ARG A 128 7.60 8.16 0.47
N ARG A 129 7.35 9.14 1.33
CA ARG A 129 6.18 10.03 1.22
C ARG A 129 6.18 10.86 -0.06
N SER A 130 7.36 11.21 -0.58
CA SER A 130 7.49 11.95 -1.84
C SER A 130 7.67 10.98 -3.00
N LYS A 131 6.57 10.57 -3.62
CA LYS A 131 6.60 9.59 -4.71
C LYS A 131 7.37 10.13 -5.93
N ASN A 132 8.26 9.31 -6.47
CA ASN A 132 8.92 9.60 -7.74
C ASN A 132 8.01 9.27 -8.94
N GLU A 133 8.42 9.66 -10.16
CA GLU A 133 7.61 9.44 -11.37
C GLU A 133 7.36 7.97 -11.68
N THR A 134 8.32 7.09 -11.36
CA THR A 134 8.16 5.64 -11.55
C THR A 134 7.13 5.07 -10.60
N GLU A 135 7.16 5.48 -9.34
CA GLU A 135 6.17 5.08 -8.34
C GLU A 135 4.77 5.57 -8.71
N LEU A 136 4.62 6.84 -9.09
CA LEU A 136 3.32 7.39 -9.51
C LEU A 136 2.77 6.68 -10.75
N ARG A 137 3.63 6.31 -11.70
CA ARG A 137 3.21 5.52 -12.86
C ARG A 137 2.67 4.15 -12.44
N GLY A 138 3.35 3.45 -11.54
CA GLY A 138 2.93 2.14 -11.05
C GLY A 138 1.63 2.21 -10.25
N ILE A 139 1.49 3.18 -9.34
CA ILE A 139 0.26 3.43 -8.59
C ILE A 139 -0.92 3.65 -9.56
N ARG A 140 -0.75 4.50 -10.58
CA ARG A 140 -1.80 4.76 -11.59
C ARG A 140 -2.14 3.53 -12.43
N ASN A 141 -1.16 2.67 -12.75
CA ASN A 141 -1.42 1.42 -13.46
C ASN A 141 -2.22 0.44 -12.59
N ALA A 142 -1.82 0.26 -11.33
CA ALA A 142 -2.53 -0.59 -10.38
C ALA A 142 -3.96 -0.07 -10.12
N GLN A 143 -4.15 1.26 -10.03
CA GLN A 143 -5.47 1.88 -9.88
C GLN A 143 -6.40 1.60 -11.07
N LYS A 144 -5.89 1.70 -12.30
CA LYS A 144 -6.66 1.34 -13.51
C LYS A 144 -7.05 -0.12 -13.54
N ALA A 145 -6.20 -1.01 -13.01
CA ALA A 145 -6.52 -2.42 -12.88
C ALA A 145 -7.67 -2.65 -11.88
N CYS A 146 -7.73 -1.91 -10.76
CA CYS A 146 -8.87 -1.94 -9.83
C CYS A 146 -10.16 -1.53 -10.52
N GLU A 147 -10.16 -0.43 -11.26
CA GLU A 147 -11.32 0.08 -11.98
C GLU A 147 -11.83 -0.93 -13.03
N ALA A 148 -10.93 -1.50 -13.82
CA ALA A 148 -11.25 -2.53 -14.81
C ALA A 148 -11.79 -3.82 -14.17
N ALA A 149 -11.24 -4.24 -13.03
CA ALA A 149 -11.70 -5.40 -12.29
C ALA A 149 -13.10 -5.19 -11.69
N LEU A 150 -13.38 -3.97 -11.21
CA LEU A 150 -14.72 -3.60 -10.76
C LEU A 150 -15.71 -3.55 -11.91
N ASP A 151 -15.33 -3.05 -13.09
CA ASP A 151 -16.21 -3.07 -14.28
C ASP A 151 -16.57 -4.49 -14.67
N ALA A 152 -15.62 -5.41 -14.74
CA ALA A 152 -15.88 -6.82 -15.03
C ALA A 152 -16.78 -7.47 -13.97
N SER A 153 -16.56 -7.14 -12.70
CA SER A 153 -17.39 -7.62 -11.58
C SER A 153 -18.82 -7.06 -11.65
N ARG A 154 -18.97 -5.75 -11.91
CA ARG A 154 -20.32 -5.10 -12.07
C ARG A 154 -21.10 -5.71 -13.22
N GLU A 155 -20.46 -6.01 -14.34
CA GLU A 155 -21.15 -6.66 -15.47
C GLU A 155 -21.72 -8.03 -15.07
N LEU A 156 -20.99 -8.80 -14.25
CA LEU A 156 -21.49 -10.06 -13.71
C LEU A 156 -22.64 -9.83 -12.72
N LEU A 157 -22.52 -8.85 -11.83
CA LEU A 157 -23.56 -8.49 -10.85
C LEU A 157 -24.85 -8.04 -11.52
N ARG A 158 -24.81 -7.27 -12.63
CA ARG A 158 -25.98 -6.84 -13.42
C ARG A 158 -26.77 -8.02 -14.01
N ARG A 159 -26.09 -9.09 -14.34
CA ARG A 159 -26.67 -10.30 -14.89
C ARG A 159 -27.21 -11.25 -13.82
N ALA A 160 -26.83 -11.03 -12.56
CA ALA A 160 -27.23 -11.89 -11.47
C ALA A 160 -28.73 -11.86 -11.23
N ARG A 161 -29.29 -13.00 -10.88
CA ARG A 161 -30.73 -13.19 -10.59
C ARG A 161 -30.88 -13.99 -9.31
N PRO A 162 -31.89 -13.68 -8.48
CA PRO A 162 -32.19 -14.49 -7.30
C PRO A 162 -32.55 -15.95 -7.68
N ASN A 163 -31.97 -16.91 -6.95
CA ASN A 163 -32.32 -18.33 -7.01
C ASN A 163 -32.31 -18.93 -5.59
N GLY A 164 -33.48 -19.07 -5.00
CA GLY A 164 -33.62 -19.43 -3.59
C GLY A 164 -33.08 -18.33 -2.68
N ALA A 165 -32.14 -18.67 -1.79
CA ALA A 165 -31.54 -17.73 -0.86
C ALA A 165 -30.28 -17.04 -1.44
N GLY A 166 -29.85 -17.40 -2.65
CA GLY A 166 -28.63 -16.90 -3.26
C GLY A 166 -28.85 -16.22 -4.61
N LEU A 167 -27.77 -15.69 -5.17
CA LEU A 167 -27.71 -15.19 -6.55
C LEU A 167 -27.08 -16.22 -7.48
N GLU A 168 -27.55 -16.21 -8.75
CA GLU A 168 -26.97 -17.02 -9.83
C GLU A 168 -26.70 -16.16 -11.07
N VAL A 169 -25.76 -16.58 -11.89
CA VAL A 169 -25.48 -16.04 -13.23
C VAL A 169 -25.30 -17.22 -14.17
N ASP A 170 -26.05 -17.24 -15.27
CA ASP A 170 -26.00 -18.29 -16.30
C ASP A 170 -26.25 -19.72 -15.74
N GLY A 171 -27.10 -19.83 -14.71
CA GLY A 171 -27.47 -21.10 -14.07
C GLY A 171 -26.47 -21.64 -13.05
N GLU A 172 -25.41 -20.86 -12.75
CA GLU A 172 -24.41 -21.20 -11.72
C GLU A 172 -24.46 -20.22 -10.55
N PRO A 173 -24.23 -20.67 -9.30
CA PRO A 173 -24.15 -19.79 -8.15
C PRO A 173 -23.17 -18.65 -8.35
N LEU A 174 -23.54 -17.44 -7.95
CA LEU A 174 -22.64 -16.31 -7.83
C LEU A 174 -22.00 -16.34 -6.46
N THR A 175 -20.67 -16.53 -6.41
CA THR A 175 -19.91 -16.64 -5.18
C THR A 175 -18.77 -15.62 -5.14
N CYS A 176 -18.26 -15.32 -3.94
CA CYS A 176 -17.07 -14.49 -3.76
C CYS A 176 -15.88 -15.05 -4.54
N GLU A 177 -15.69 -16.36 -4.54
CA GLU A 177 -14.58 -17.02 -5.24
C GLU A 177 -14.69 -16.87 -6.77
N ARG A 178 -15.94 -16.84 -7.31
CA ARG A 178 -16.16 -16.60 -8.74
C ARG A 178 -15.80 -15.17 -9.14
N LEU A 179 -16.15 -14.19 -8.31
CA LEU A 179 -15.76 -12.79 -8.52
C LEU A 179 -14.25 -12.60 -8.41
N LYS A 180 -13.62 -13.18 -7.38
CA LYS A 180 -12.16 -13.11 -7.20
C LYS A 180 -11.40 -13.63 -8.42
N ARG A 181 -11.82 -14.76 -9.00
CA ARG A 181 -11.18 -15.28 -10.22
C ARG A 181 -11.27 -14.30 -11.40
N ILE A 182 -12.41 -13.63 -11.58
CA ILE A 182 -12.55 -12.62 -12.65
C ILE A 182 -11.60 -11.44 -12.38
N ILE A 183 -11.48 -11.01 -11.14
CA ILE A 183 -10.57 -9.94 -10.75
C ILE A 183 -9.12 -10.35 -11.01
N GLU A 184 -8.73 -11.58 -10.65
CA GLU A 184 -7.40 -12.13 -10.90
C GLU A 184 -7.06 -12.16 -12.40
N ASP A 185 -8.02 -12.56 -13.25
CA ASP A 185 -7.84 -12.57 -14.70
C ASP A 185 -7.59 -11.14 -15.24
N VAL A 186 -8.37 -10.15 -14.78
CA VAL A 186 -8.18 -8.75 -15.16
C VAL A 186 -6.84 -8.20 -14.64
N PHE A 187 -6.46 -8.54 -13.42
CA PHE A 187 -5.16 -8.15 -12.87
C PHE A 187 -4.00 -8.71 -13.68
N ALA A 188 -4.11 -9.96 -14.13
CA ALA A 188 -3.09 -10.57 -15.00
C ALA A 188 -2.95 -9.81 -16.34
N ASP A 189 -4.06 -9.40 -16.96
CA ASP A 189 -4.09 -8.64 -18.21
C ASP A 189 -3.47 -7.23 -18.06
N HIS A 190 -3.55 -6.64 -16.86
CA HIS A 190 -2.97 -5.33 -16.53
C HIS A 190 -1.53 -5.40 -15.98
N GLU A 191 -0.91 -6.60 -15.97
CA GLU A 191 0.43 -6.83 -15.42
C GLU A 191 0.56 -6.40 -13.93
N VAL A 192 -0.53 -6.52 -13.18
CA VAL A 192 -0.53 -6.36 -11.72
C VAL A 192 -0.71 -7.71 -11.04
N GLU A 193 -0.41 -7.77 -9.75
CA GLU A 193 -0.65 -8.94 -8.90
C GLU A 193 -1.51 -8.54 -7.69
N GLY A 194 -2.49 -9.38 -7.37
CA GLY A 194 -3.32 -9.23 -6.18
C GLY A 194 -3.42 -10.57 -5.49
N ASN A 195 -2.45 -10.87 -4.60
CA ASN A 195 -2.41 -12.15 -3.88
C ASN A 195 -3.53 -12.25 -2.84
N GLU A 196 -3.97 -11.11 -2.34
CA GLU A 196 -5.11 -10.98 -1.43
C GLU A 196 -6.02 -9.86 -1.94
N MET A 197 -7.32 -10.04 -1.71
CA MET A 197 -8.35 -9.05 -2.00
C MET A 197 -9.58 -9.37 -1.16
N ILE A 198 -10.36 -8.37 -0.83
CA ILE A 198 -11.64 -8.56 -0.15
C ILE A 198 -12.76 -8.52 -1.19
N VAL A 199 -13.50 -9.62 -1.27
CA VAL A 199 -14.81 -9.69 -1.92
C VAL A 199 -15.73 -10.39 -0.93
N SER A 200 -16.34 -9.62 -0.05
CA SER A 200 -17.19 -10.12 1.05
C SER A 200 -18.63 -9.70 0.87
N HIS A 201 -19.57 -10.43 1.49
CA HIS A 201 -21.00 -10.15 1.35
C HIS A 201 -21.77 -10.29 2.66
N GLY A 202 -22.91 -9.62 2.77
CA GLY A 202 -23.78 -9.68 3.94
C GLY A 202 -23.03 -9.42 5.24
N PRO A 203 -23.23 -10.26 6.29
CA PRO A 203 -22.58 -10.06 7.58
C PRO A 203 -21.04 -10.08 7.57
N GLN A 204 -20.41 -10.72 6.57
CA GLN A 204 -18.96 -10.75 6.42
C GLN A 204 -18.40 -9.33 6.23
N THR A 205 -19.14 -8.45 5.56
CA THR A 205 -18.74 -7.07 5.29
C THR A 205 -18.58 -6.21 6.56
N ALA A 206 -19.12 -6.65 7.70
CA ALA A 206 -18.93 -5.99 8.98
C ALA A 206 -17.58 -6.29 9.63
N VAL A 207 -16.82 -7.23 9.09
CA VAL A 207 -15.48 -7.62 9.58
C VAL A 207 -14.45 -7.09 8.60
N GLY A 208 -13.71 -6.05 8.98
CA GLY A 208 -12.88 -5.24 8.08
C GLY A 208 -11.89 -6.01 7.19
N HIS A 209 -11.36 -7.14 7.66
CA HIS A 209 -10.41 -7.98 6.90
C HIS A 209 -10.96 -9.37 6.58
N ASP A 210 -12.28 -9.57 6.59
CA ASP A 210 -12.88 -10.81 6.08
C ASP A 210 -12.75 -10.83 4.57
N LEU A 211 -11.94 -11.73 4.05
CA LEU A 211 -11.69 -11.85 2.61
C LEU A 211 -12.96 -12.23 1.82
N GLY A 212 -14.00 -12.70 2.50
CA GLY A 212 -15.25 -13.13 1.92
C GLY A 212 -15.20 -14.52 1.30
N SER A 213 -16.31 -15.23 1.40
CA SER A 213 -16.46 -16.58 0.85
C SER A 213 -17.93 -16.95 0.67
N GLY A 214 -18.20 -17.92 -0.21
CA GLY A 214 -19.51 -18.53 -0.36
C GLY A 214 -20.44 -17.80 -1.33
N GLN A 215 -21.68 -18.25 -1.37
CA GLN A 215 -22.70 -17.75 -2.29
C GLN A 215 -23.31 -16.46 -1.79
N ILE A 216 -23.29 -15.43 -2.64
CA ILE A 216 -23.82 -14.10 -2.38
C ILE A 216 -25.35 -14.14 -2.42
N GLY A 217 -26.00 -13.47 -1.46
CA GLY A 217 -27.45 -13.31 -1.40
C GLY A 217 -27.95 -12.06 -2.13
N PRO A 218 -29.26 -11.97 -2.43
CA PRO A 218 -29.87 -10.73 -2.87
C PRO A 218 -30.05 -9.75 -1.71
N ASP A 219 -30.15 -8.46 -2.05
CA ASP A 219 -30.51 -7.37 -1.13
C ASP A 219 -29.53 -7.15 0.03
N GLU A 220 -28.31 -7.67 -0.07
CA GLU A 220 -27.24 -7.50 0.93
C GLU A 220 -26.03 -6.75 0.36
N PRO A 221 -25.22 -6.09 1.20
CA PRO A 221 -24.00 -5.40 0.75
C PRO A 221 -22.96 -6.42 0.28
N ILE A 222 -22.25 -6.05 -0.79
CA ILE A 222 -21.09 -6.76 -1.33
C ILE A 222 -19.96 -5.73 -1.37
N VAL A 223 -18.93 -5.92 -0.55
CA VAL A 223 -17.76 -5.04 -0.49
C VAL A 223 -16.67 -5.64 -1.36
N PHE A 224 -16.15 -4.84 -2.26
CA PHE A 224 -14.93 -5.07 -3.02
C PHE A 224 -13.88 -4.10 -2.52
N ASP A 225 -12.79 -4.64 -2.01
CA ASP A 225 -11.62 -3.88 -1.56
C ASP A 225 -10.39 -4.50 -2.22
N LEU A 226 -9.82 -3.74 -3.16
CA LEU A 226 -8.85 -4.21 -4.13
C LEU A 226 -7.56 -3.40 -4.02
N TYR A 227 -6.46 -4.09 -3.64
CA TYR A 227 -5.13 -3.50 -3.44
C TYR A 227 -4.03 -4.23 -4.24
N PRO A 228 -4.13 -4.24 -5.60
CA PRO A 228 -3.13 -4.88 -6.42
C PRO A 228 -1.80 -4.13 -6.42
N ARG A 229 -0.73 -4.88 -6.75
CA ARG A 229 0.63 -4.39 -6.90
C ARG A 229 1.06 -4.41 -8.36
N ASP A 230 1.52 -3.30 -8.88
CA ASP A 230 2.14 -3.21 -10.21
C ASP A 230 3.47 -4.00 -10.26
N LYS A 231 3.59 -4.97 -11.17
CA LYS A 231 4.75 -5.86 -11.22
C LYS A 231 6.04 -5.15 -11.61
N ALA A 232 5.95 -4.14 -12.46
CA ALA A 232 7.13 -3.43 -12.95
C ALA A 232 7.73 -2.52 -11.88
N THR A 233 6.89 -1.79 -11.15
CA THR A 233 7.34 -0.77 -10.17
C THR A 233 7.34 -1.29 -8.74
N GLY A 234 6.51 -2.28 -8.43
CA GLY A 234 6.29 -2.77 -7.06
C GLY A 234 5.33 -1.93 -6.25
N CYS A 235 4.67 -0.93 -6.86
CA CYS A 235 3.75 -0.03 -6.18
C CYS A 235 2.33 -0.58 -6.15
N TYR A 236 1.63 -0.29 -5.05
CA TYR A 236 0.23 -0.65 -4.84
C TYR A 236 -0.71 0.46 -5.27
N ALA A 237 -1.96 0.09 -5.58
CA ALA A 237 -3.13 0.95 -5.46
C ALA A 237 -4.03 0.40 -4.37
N ASP A 238 -5.10 1.13 -4.04
CA ASP A 238 -6.11 0.71 -3.09
C ASP A 238 -7.45 1.35 -3.42
N MET A 239 -8.52 0.55 -3.42
CA MET A 239 -9.83 1.03 -3.83
C MET A 239 -10.95 0.14 -3.30
N THR A 240 -11.92 0.73 -2.61
CA THR A 240 -13.13 0.03 -2.18
C THR A 240 -14.40 0.57 -2.84
N ARG A 241 -15.27 -0.34 -3.27
CA ARG A 241 -16.67 -0.06 -3.64
C ARG A 241 -17.60 -1.09 -3.02
N THR A 242 -18.82 -0.66 -2.72
CA THR A 242 -19.88 -1.53 -2.18
C THR A 242 -21.06 -1.54 -3.13
N TYR A 243 -21.58 -2.75 -3.44
CA TYR A 243 -22.76 -2.94 -4.28
C TYR A 243 -23.84 -3.74 -3.57
N VAL A 244 -25.07 -3.59 -4.04
CA VAL A 244 -26.22 -4.44 -3.67
C VAL A 244 -26.92 -4.89 -4.95
N VAL A 245 -27.10 -6.19 -5.12
CA VAL A 245 -27.90 -6.76 -6.20
C VAL A 245 -29.34 -6.96 -5.69
N GLY A 246 -30.29 -6.25 -6.29
CA GLY A 246 -31.68 -6.22 -5.84
C GLY A 246 -32.05 -4.89 -5.19
N GLU A 247 -32.88 -4.91 -4.15
CA GLU A 247 -33.31 -3.69 -3.43
C GLU A 247 -32.45 -3.45 -2.19
N PRO A 248 -31.61 -2.42 -2.17
CA PRO A 248 -30.77 -2.14 -1.00
C PRO A 248 -31.63 -1.85 0.23
N PRO A 249 -31.33 -2.45 1.40
CA PRO A 249 -31.97 -2.12 2.67
C PRO A 249 -31.86 -0.63 3.00
N ASN A 250 -32.88 -0.07 3.66
CA ASN A 250 -32.90 1.37 4.01
C ASN A 250 -31.68 1.78 4.83
N GLU A 251 -31.20 0.92 5.70
CA GLU A 251 -29.99 1.17 6.49
C GLU A 251 -28.73 1.26 5.62
N VAL A 252 -28.58 0.37 4.64
CA VAL A 252 -27.46 0.39 3.69
C VAL A 252 -27.51 1.64 2.80
N LYS A 253 -28.71 2.08 2.39
CA LYS A 253 -28.88 3.36 1.67
C LYS A 253 -28.43 4.56 2.51
N GLU A 254 -28.77 4.57 3.80
CA GLU A 254 -28.36 5.64 4.71
C GLU A 254 -26.84 5.59 4.98
N TRP A 255 -26.24 4.41 5.15
CA TRP A 255 -24.80 4.27 5.24
C TRP A 255 -24.11 4.81 4.00
N HIS A 256 -24.60 4.45 2.81
CA HIS A 256 -24.02 4.92 1.55
C HIS A 256 -24.03 6.46 1.46
N ARG A 257 -25.15 7.09 1.82
CA ARG A 257 -25.27 8.55 1.85
C ARG A 257 -24.25 9.18 2.80
N LEU A 258 -24.16 8.67 4.03
CA LEU A 258 -23.25 9.20 5.07
C LEU A 258 -21.78 8.95 4.73
N VAL A 259 -21.45 7.76 4.25
CA VAL A 259 -20.07 7.39 3.85
C VAL A 259 -19.64 8.24 2.65
N LYS A 260 -20.54 8.46 1.68
CA LYS A 260 -20.23 9.35 0.54
C LYS A 260 -20.04 10.81 0.97
N GLU A 261 -20.88 11.31 1.89
CA GLU A 261 -20.70 12.64 2.48
C GLU A 261 -19.36 12.77 3.20
N ALA A 262 -18.97 11.76 3.97
CA ALA A 262 -17.69 11.71 4.68
C ALA A 262 -16.50 11.67 3.71
N LEU A 263 -16.59 10.86 2.65
CA LEU A 263 -15.58 10.77 1.59
C LEU A 263 -15.38 12.13 0.90
N ASP A 264 -16.47 12.75 0.46
CA ASP A 264 -16.42 14.04 -0.24
C ASP A 264 -15.85 15.15 0.64
N THR A 265 -16.29 15.21 1.90
CA THR A 265 -15.84 16.22 2.86
C THR A 265 -14.36 16.09 3.14
N SER A 266 -13.90 14.88 3.44
CA SER A 266 -12.49 14.63 3.76
C SER A 266 -11.58 14.82 2.54
N THR A 267 -12.00 14.37 1.36
CA THR A 267 -11.25 14.58 0.11
C THR A 267 -11.09 16.07 -0.20
N ALA A 268 -12.16 16.86 -0.06
CA ALA A 268 -12.10 18.31 -0.28
C ALA A 268 -11.18 19.04 0.71
N GLY A 269 -10.91 18.45 1.86
CA GLY A 269 -9.99 18.96 2.86
C GLY A 269 -8.51 18.68 2.60
N VAL A 270 -8.18 17.81 1.63
CA VAL A 270 -6.80 17.40 1.33
C VAL A 270 -6.01 18.53 0.69
N LYS A 271 -4.90 18.92 1.30
CA LYS A 271 -3.89 19.83 0.73
C LYS A 271 -2.61 19.81 1.57
N PRO A 272 -1.48 20.27 1.03
CA PRO A 272 -0.24 20.37 1.81
C PRO A 272 -0.41 21.15 3.11
N GLY A 273 0.20 20.65 4.19
CA GLY A 273 0.17 21.25 5.53
C GLY A 273 -1.10 20.98 6.33
N VAL A 274 -2.11 20.32 5.77
CA VAL A 274 -3.25 19.85 6.56
C VAL A 274 -2.85 18.64 7.38
N ASN A 275 -3.18 18.65 8.66
CA ASN A 275 -2.96 17.48 9.51
C ASN A 275 -4.06 16.44 9.28
N THR A 276 -3.69 15.22 8.99
CA THR A 276 -4.59 14.11 8.65
C THR A 276 -5.56 13.76 9.80
N ARG A 277 -5.16 13.99 11.06
CA ARG A 277 -6.05 13.81 12.21
C ARG A 277 -7.27 14.70 12.13
N ARG A 278 -7.12 15.93 11.64
CA ARG A 278 -8.27 16.84 11.48
C ARG A 278 -9.30 16.27 10.51
N LEU A 279 -8.87 15.71 9.38
CA LEU A 279 -9.77 15.08 8.41
C LEU A 279 -10.48 13.86 9.03
N TYR A 280 -9.76 13.08 9.82
CA TYR A 280 -10.34 11.97 10.57
C TYR A 280 -11.37 12.44 11.60
N GLU A 281 -11.10 13.52 12.34
CA GLU A 281 -12.02 14.12 13.31
C GLU A 281 -13.32 14.60 12.62
N GLU A 282 -13.21 15.26 11.46
CA GLU A 282 -14.36 15.72 10.67
C GLU A 282 -15.26 14.54 10.24
N VAL A 283 -14.70 13.43 9.81
CA VAL A 283 -15.46 12.22 9.47
C VAL A 283 -16.10 11.58 10.69
N CYS A 284 -15.38 11.49 11.81
CA CYS A 284 -15.93 10.99 13.07
C CYS A 284 -17.13 11.84 13.55
N ASP A 285 -17.07 13.16 13.37
CA ASP A 285 -18.17 14.07 13.72
C ASP A 285 -19.40 13.86 12.83
N ILE A 286 -19.23 13.64 11.51
CA ILE A 286 -20.33 13.32 10.60
C ILE A 286 -21.07 12.06 11.09
N PHE A 287 -20.35 10.99 11.37
CA PHE A 287 -20.93 9.74 11.81
C PHE A 287 -21.52 9.82 13.22
N HIS A 288 -20.86 10.52 14.14
CA HIS A 288 -21.37 10.72 15.48
C HIS A 288 -22.69 11.50 15.50
N ASN A 289 -22.77 12.58 14.72
CA ASN A 289 -23.98 13.39 14.61
C ASN A 289 -25.16 12.60 13.98
N ALA A 290 -24.87 11.59 13.18
CA ALA A 290 -25.84 10.64 12.66
C ALA A 290 -26.17 9.49 13.63
N GLY A 291 -25.59 9.47 14.84
CA GLY A 291 -25.87 8.49 15.90
C GLY A 291 -24.97 7.24 15.88
N TYR A 292 -23.90 7.23 15.08
CA TYR A 292 -22.97 6.12 15.05
C TYR A 292 -21.78 6.34 16.00
N LYS A 293 -21.31 5.27 16.62
CA LYS A 293 -20.09 5.32 17.43
C LYS A 293 -18.85 5.38 16.56
N THR A 294 -17.82 6.07 17.03
CA THR A 294 -16.51 6.16 16.41
C THR A 294 -15.40 5.94 17.45
N GLN A 295 -14.18 5.78 17.02
CA GLN A 295 -13.03 5.65 17.94
C GLN A 295 -12.78 6.90 18.80
N LEU A 296 -13.32 8.07 18.40
CA LEU A 296 -13.12 9.32 19.13
C LEU A 296 -14.20 9.59 20.19
N ASN A 297 -15.37 8.96 20.07
CA ASN A 297 -16.51 9.18 20.97
C ASN A 297 -17.00 7.93 21.69
N LYS A 298 -16.21 6.87 21.67
CA LYS A 298 -16.45 5.66 22.48
C LYS A 298 -16.03 5.86 23.93
N GLU A 299 -16.55 5.02 24.83
CA GLU A 299 -16.07 4.97 26.19
C GLU A 299 -14.62 4.46 26.29
N PRO A 300 -13.82 4.96 27.26
CA PRO A 300 -12.47 4.45 27.47
C PRO A 300 -12.45 2.94 27.69
N GLY A 301 -11.66 2.22 26.88
CA GLY A 301 -11.56 0.75 26.94
C GLY A 301 -12.66 -0.01 26.17
N GLU A 302 -13.66 0.67 25.63
CA GLU A 302 -14.69 0.03 24.80
C GLU A 302 -14.07 -0.48 23.50
N VAL A 303 -14.41 -1.73 23.14
CA VAL A 303 -14.10 -2.32 21.85
C VAL A 303 -15.32 -2.12 20.94
N LEU A 304 -15.14 -1.39 19.85
CA LEU A 304 -16.22 -1.16 18.90
C LEU A 304 -16.32 -2.34 17.92
N HIS A 305 -17.55 -2.81 17.71
CA HIS A 305 -17.92 -3.78 16.69
C HIS A 305 -18.91 -3.17 15.68
N ASP A 306 -19.47 -2.01 15.99
CA ASP A 306 -20.43 -1.25 15.20
C ASP A 306 -19.96 0.20 15.02
N GLY A 307 -20.41 0.86 13.95
CA GLY A 307 -20.08 2.25 13.63
C GLY A 307 -18.80 2.39 12.81
N PHE A 308 -17.99 3.41 13.09
CA PHE A 308 -16.72 3.67 12.41
C PHE A 308 -15.56 3.40 13.37
N PHE A 309 -14.84 2.30 13.18
CA PHE A 309 -13.86 1.82 14.17
C PHE A 309 -12.42 1.68 13.66
N HIS A 310 -12.14 2.11 12.43
CA HIS A 310 -10.79 2.14 11.86
C HIS A 310 -10.31 3.57 11.56
N SER A 311 -9.15 3.74 10.98
CA SER A 311 -8.63 5.03 10.49
C SER A 311 -9.40 5.48 9.26
N LEU A 312 -9.30 6.77 8.92
CA LEU A 312 -9.86 7.31 7.69
C LEU A 312 -9.08 6.85 6.45
N GLY A 313 -7.82 6.44 6.63
CA GLY A 313 -6.96 6.01 5.56
C GLY A 313 -5.49 5.94 5.97
N HIS A 314 -4.66 5.71 4.97
CA HIS A 314 -3.20 5.54 5.10
C HIS A 314 -2.48 5.98 3.82
N GLY A 315 -1.16 6.13 3.91
CA GLY A 315 -0.32 6.27 2.72
C GLY A 315 -0.24 4.98 1.93
N VAL A 316 -0.11 5.10 0.62
CA VAL A 316 0.05 3.98 -0.32
C VAL A 316 1.26 4.24 -1.22
N GLY A 317 2.04 3.21 -1.48
CA GLY A 317 3.19 3.27 -2.37
C GLY A 317 3.81 1.91 -2.60
N LEU A 318 5.03 1.72 -2.13
CA LEU A 318 5.73 0.43 -2.19
C LEU A 318 5.22 -0.57 -1.13
N GLU A 319 4.42 -0.10 -0.20
CA GLU A 319 3.62 -0.92 0.71
C GLU A 319 2.17 -0.47 0.62
N VAL A 320 1.22 -1.39 0.90
CA VAL A 320 -0.21 -1.03 0.98
C VAL A 320 -0.41 0.02 2.07
N HIS A 321 0.20 -0.21 3.25
CA HIS A 321 0.13 0.71 4.38
C HIS A 321 1.51 1.34 4.63
N GLU A 322 1.64 2.62 4.33
CA GLU A 322 2.81 3.43 4.69
C GLU A 322 2.39 4.79 5.27
N LEU A 323 3.34 5.66 5.61
CA LEU A 323 2.99 7.02 6.03
C LEU A 323 2.47 7.87 4.84
N PRO A 324 1.56 8.83 5.13
CA PRO A 324 1.05 9.23 6.44
C PRO A 324 -0.13 8.38 6.92
N SER A 325 -0.28 8.18 8.22
CA SER A 325 -1.52 7.64 8.80
C SER A 325 -2.60 8.72 8.86
N MET A 326 -3.85 8.35 8.57
CA MET A 326 -5.01 9.23 8.62
C MET A 326 -5.98 8.80 9.74
N GLY A 327 -5.50 8.79 10.98
CA GLY A 327 -6.23 8.31 12.15
C GLY A 327 -6.03 9.17 13.38
N ARG A 328 -6.05 8.53 14.54
CA ARG A 328 -5.85 9.21 15.84
C ARG A 328 -4.49 9.87 16.01
N ILE A 329 -3.48 9.35 15.31
CA ILE A 329 -2.16 9.98 15.18
C ILE A 329 -2.14 10.61 13.80
N GLY A 330 -2.02 11.95 13.75
CA GLY A 330 -2.00 12.69 12.51
C GLY A 330 -0.59 13.02 12.04
N HIS A 331 -0.49 13.27 10.75
CA HIS A 331 0.71 13.77 10.09
C HIS A 331 0.30 14.95 9.20
N ASP A 332 1.15 15.96 9.11
CA ASP A 332 0.92 17.03 8.14
C ASP A 332 1.17 16.49 6.74
N LEU A 333 0.20 16.64 5.85
CA LEU A 333 0.31 16.21 4.45
C LEU A 333 1.41 17.00 3.73
N VAL A 334 2.19 16.30 2.91
CA VAL A 334 3.24 16.90 2.08
C VAL A 334 2.97 16.62 0.60
N PRO A 335 3.43 17.48 -0.32
CA PRO A 335 3.35 17.19 -1.76
C PRO A 335 4.06 15.88 -2.09
N GLY A 336 3.38 15.01 -2.84
CA GLY A 336 3.86 13.68 -3.20
C GLY A 336 3.27 12.57 -2.34
N ASP A 337 2.64 12.85 -1.20
CA ASP A 337 1.85 11.84 -0.48
C ASP A 337 0.76 11.28 -1.39
N VAL A 338 0.62 9.97 -1.45
CA VAL A 338 -0.55 9.27 -1.99
C VAL A 338 -1.24 8.60 -0.83
N VAL A 339 -2.51 8.90 -0.63
CA VAL A 339 -3.28 8.44 0.54
C VAL A 339 -4.61 7.83 0.12
N THR A 340 -5.08 6.83 0.85
CA THR A 340 -6.47 6.39 0.79
C THR A 340 -7.36 7.32 1.59
N ILE A 341 -8.62 7.43 1.20
CA ILE A 341 -9.70 8.01 1.99
C ILE A 341 -10.84 7.01 1.93
N GLU A 342 -11.07 6.30 3.04
CA GLU A 342 -11.87 5.08 3.11
C GLU A 342 -12.89 5.07 4.25
N PRO A 343 -13.76 6.08 4.39
CA PRO A 343 -14.78 6.03 5.42
C PRO A 343 -15.70 4.82 5.25
N GLY A 344 -16.14 4.22 6.35
CA GLY A 344 -17.02 3.07 6.34
C GLY A 344 -17.95 3.03 7.57
N LEU A 345 -19.11 2.40 7.42
CA LEU A 345 -20.04 2.13 8.51
C LEU A 345 -20.39 0.64 8.55
N TYR A 346 -20.42 0.12 9.76
CA TYR A 346 -20.51 -1.31 10.00
C TYR A 346 -21.48 -1.61 11.14
N ARG A 347 -22.16 -2.77 11.03
CA ARG A 347 -22.98 -3.37 12.10
C ARG A 347 -22.76 -4.87 12.16
N SER A 348 -22.23 -5.34 13.27
CA SER A 348 -21.93 -6.75 13.52
C SER A 348 -23.17 -7.62 13.27
N GLY A 349 -23.02 -8.70 12.52
CA GLY A 349 -24.10 -9.62 12.16
C GLY A 349 -25.09 -9.12 11.10
N VAL A 350 -24.95 -7.89 10.62
CA VAL A 350 -25.80 -7.29 9.57
C VAL A 350 -24.99 -7.05 8.30
N GLY A 351 -23.93 -6.29 8.38
CA GLY A 351 -23.06 -5.95 7.26
C GLY A 351 -22.33 -4.63 7.46
N GLY A 352 -21.66 -4.19 6.43
CA GLY A 352 -20.93 -2.94 6.38
C GLY A 352 -20.90 -2.35 4.98
N LEU A 353 -20.48 -1.10 4.90
CA LEU A 353 -20.31 -0.35 3.66
C LEU A 353 -19.05 0.51 3.76
N ARG A 354 -18.18 0.44 2.77
CA ARG A 354 -17.00 1.29 2.61
C ARG A 354 -16.96 1.83 1.19
N LEU A 355 -16.59 3.07 1.06
CA LEU A 355 -16.17 3.70 -0.20
C LEU A 355 -14.76 4.23 0.02
N GLU A 356 -13.91 4.04 -0.96
CA GLU A 356 -12.50 4.42 -0.87
C GLU A 356 -11.98 4.95 -2.18
N ASP A 357 -11.27 6.05 -2.09
CA ASP A 357 -10.53 6.65 -3.19
C ASP A 357 -9.07 6.85 -2.84
N LEU A 358 -8.24 6.75 -3.86
CA LEU A 358 -6.82 7.05 -3.79
C LEU A 358 -6.57 8.51 -4.22
N VAL A 359 -5.85 9.27 -3.40
CA VAL A 359 -5.67 10.71 -3.56
C VAL A 359 -4.19 11.08 -3.50
N LEU A 360 -3.69 11.77 -4.53
CA LEU A 360 -2.35 12.36 -4.57
C LEU A 360 -2.39 13.79 -4.04
N VAL A 361 -1.56 14.09 -3.06
CA VAL A 361 -1.34 15.47 -2.58
C VAL A 361 -0.42 16.19 -3.55
N THR A 362 -0.94 17.23 -4.22
CA THR A 362 -0.18 18.06 -5.15
C THR A 362 0.45 19.27 -4.45
N LYS A 363 1.19 20.11 -5.17
CA LYS A 363 1.81 21.31 -4.57
C LYS A 363 0.79 22.29 -4.02
N ASP A 364 -0.39 22.38 -4.64
CA ASP A 364 -1.40 23.41 -4.36
C ASP A 364 -2.75 22.85 -3.89
N GLY A 365 -2.90 21.52 -3.81
CA GLY A 365 -4.15 20.85 -3.45
C GLY A 365 -4.05 19.35 -3.54
N TYR A 366 -4.93 18.73 -4.32
CA TYR A 366 -4.96 17.27 -4.50
C TYR A 366 -5.40 16.88 -5.92
N GLU A 367 -5.14 15.65 -6.28
CA GLU A 367 -5.66 14.96 -7.45
C GLU A 367 -6.27 13.63 -6.99
N VAL A 368 -7.53 13.37 -7.32
CA VAL A 368 -8.13 12.05 -7.10
C VAL A 368 -7.63 11.12 -8.20
N LEU A 369 -6.98 10.04 -7.83
CA LEU A 369 -6.45 9.05 -8.77
C LEU A 369 -7.49 8.02 -9.19
N THR A 370 -8.55 7.85 -8.38
CA THR A 370 -9.67 6.95 -8.64
C THR A 370 -10.70 7.65 -9.51
N ASP A 371 -10.91 7.16 -10.74
CA ASP A 371 -11.96 7.66 -11.65
C ASP A 371 -13.05 6.60 -11.83
N TYR A 372 -13.89 6.44 -10.80
CA TYR A 372 -14.88 5.38 -10.77
C TYR A 372 -16.17 5.79 -10.05
N PRO A 373 -17.36 5.39 -10.56
CA PRO A 373 -18.65 5.77 -9.96
C PRO A 373 -18.88 5.18 -8.56
N TYR A 374 -19.83 5.81 -7.85
CA TYR A 374 -20.19 5.46 -6.47
C TYR A 374 -21.58 4.83 -6.36
N ASP A 375 -22.16 4.36 -7.46
CA ASP A 375 -23.50 3.77 -7.45
C ASP A 375 -23.55 2.55 -6.52
N LEU A 376 -24.59 2.49 -5.66
CA LEU A 376 -24.82 1.35 -4.76
C LEU A 376 -25.37 0.15 -5.51
N GLN A 377 -26.01 0.33 -6.67
CA GLN A 377 -26.46 -0.75 -7.53
C GLN A 377 -25.51 -0.90 -8.73
N PRO A 378 -25.19 -2.13 -9.13
CA PRO A 378 -24.22 -2.40 -10.19
C PRO A 378 -24.67 -1.96 -11.59
#